data_af773ef7ea5b180904ef553c2024e2d0
#
_entry.id   af773ef7ea5b180904ef553c2024e2d0
#
_cell.length_a   1.000
_cell.length_b   1.000
_cell.length_c   1.000
_cell.angle_alpha   90.00
_cell.angle_beta   90.00
_cell.angle_gamma   90.00
#
_symmetry.space_group_name_H-M   'P 1'
#
loop_
_entity.id
_entity.type
_entity.pdbx_description
1 polymer ?
#
loop_
_entity_poly.entity_id
_entity_poly.type
_entity_poly.pdbx_seq_one_letter_code
_entity_poly.pdbx_strand_id
1 'polypeptide(L)'
;MLKLQHLRERLPPCCTHPLFGGRRDHPLLVSIAHALHHKRITTARSDFRHASGNTIEEMPDAIACCHELQRRHCDLPLVIVGYSFGSIVAARIASVVGAQHLIMIAPPLSAVSLDIPATSTSLIIAEHDQFSPPATISDDPIVKEAGISIVAGADHFLNGHISTVTELTVVAATTALGE
;
A
#
# COMPACT_ATOMS: atom_id res chain seq x y z
N MET A 1 8.26 31.97 22.31
CA MET A 1 7.31 30.86 22.41
C MET A 1 7.29 30.14 21.05
N LEU A 2 8.17 29.17 20.87
CA LEU A 2 8.26 28.38 19.63
C LEU A 2 7.12 27.36 19.65
N LYS A 3 6.12 27.55 18.80
CA LYS A 3 5.17 26.48 18.47
C LYS A 3 5.89 25.43 17.64
N LEU A 4 6.27 24.34 18.26
CA LEU A 4 6.58 23.09 17.58
C LEU A 4 5.29 22.66 16.87
N GLN A 5 5.17 22.97 15.57
CA GLN A 5 4.18 22.33 14.71
C GLN A 5 4.61 20.87 14.60
N HIS A 6 3.78 20.01 15.10
CA HIS A 6 3.95 18.56 15.00
C HIS A 6 3.99 18.19 13.52
N LEU A 7 5.17 17.79 13.06
CA LEU A 7 5.31 16.97 11.86
C LEU A 7 4.69 15.62 12.20
N ARG A 8 3.44 15.45 11.85
CA ARG A 8 2.72 14.21 12.06
C ARG A 8 2.77 13.42 10.77
N GLU A 9 3.15 12.14 10.89
CA GLU A 9 2.62 11.01 10.15
C GLU A 9 3.39 10.49 8.94
N ARG A 10 3.37 9.17 8.78
CA ARG A 10 4.26 8.46 7.87
C ARG A 10 3.57 7.37 7.11
N LEU A 11 3.87 7.30 5.82
CA LEU A 11 3.58 6.16 4.97
C LEU A 11 4.89 5.61 4.39
N PRO A 12 5.10 4.31 4.49
CA PRO A 12 6.26 3.65 3.88
C PRO A 12 5.98 3.20 2.45
N PRO A 13 6.91 2.44 1.86
CA PRO A 13 7.06 2.31 0.42
C PRO A 13 5.83 1.73 -0.28
N CYS A 14 5.45 2.36 -1.36
CA CYS A 14 4.61 1.76 -2.38
C CYS A 14 5.50 1.05 -3.40
N CYS A 15 5.31 -0.25 -3.59
CA CYS A 15 6.08 -1.04 -4.54
C CYS A 15 5.16 -1.76 -5.53
N THR A 16 5.58 -1.88 -6.79
CA THR A 16 4.88 -2.62 -7.83
C THR A 16 5.75 -3.80 -8.31
N HIS A 17 5.18 -4.69 -9.12
CA HIS A 17 5.91 -5.87 -9.60
C HIS A 17 7.08 -5.47 -10.51
N PRO A 18 8.33 -5.87 -10.21
CA PRO A 18 9.52 -5.43 -10.95
C PRO A 18 9.51 -5.83 -12.42
N LEU A 19 9.03 -7.04 -12.75
CA LEU A 19 8.99 -7.56 -14.12
C LEU A 19 7.97 -6.85 -15.02
N PHE A 20 6.99 -6.16 -14.44
CA PHE A 20 5.98 -5.38 -15.17
C PHE A 20 6.22 -3.87 -15.08
N GLY A 21 7.47 -3.43 -14.91
CA GLY A 21 7.83 -2.02 -14.82
C GLY A 21 7.51 -1.37 -13.48
N GLY A 22 7.31 -2.19 -12.44
CA GLY A 22 7.05 -1.72 -11.10
C GLY A 22 8.24 -1.06 -10.45
N ARG A 23 8.26 0.27 -10.48
CA ARG A 23 9.33 1.11 -9.95
C ARG A 23 8.74 2.16 -9.00
N ARG A 24 9.59 2.68 -8.10
CA ARG A 24 9.22 3.76 -7.17
C ARG A 24 8.70 5.02 -7.87
N ASP A 25 8.98 5.19 -9.16
CA ASP A 25 8.53 6.31 -10.00
C ASP A 25 7.25 6.00 -10.79
N HIS A 26 6.57 4.86 -10.50
CA HIS A 26 5.28 4.54 -11.10
C HIS A 26 4.28 5.69 -10.88
N PRO A 27 3.55 6.15 -11.92
CA PRO A 27 2.70 7.33 -11.84
C PRO A 27 1.70 7.33 -10.67
N LEU A 28 1.07 6.18 -10.39
CA LEU A 28 0.16 6.04 -9.26
C LEU A 28 0.87 6.29 -7.92
N LEU A 29 2.05 5.69 -7.72
CA LEU A 29 2.81 5.84 -6.46
C LEU A 29 3.31 7.26 -6.27
N VAL A 30 3.69 7.92 -7.36
CA VAL A 30 4.09 9.34 -7.34
C VAL A 30 2.89 10.21 -6.96
N SER A 31 1.72 9.97 -7.56
CA SER A 31 0.49 10.71 -7.27
C SER A 31 0.09 10.58 -5.80
N ILE A 32 0.07 9.35 -5.28
CA ILE A 32 -0.24 9.08 -3.87
C ILE A 32 0.74 9.81 -2.96
N ALA A 33 2.04 9.70 -3.20
CA ALA A 33 3.05 10.36 -2.38
C ALA A 33 2.89 11.89 -2.38
N HIS A 34 2.63 12.51 -3.54
CA HIS A 34 2.35 13.94 -3.64
C HIS A 34 1.12 14.34 -2.83
N ALA A 35 0.01 13.61 -2.98
CA ALA A 35 -1.24 13.92 -2.28
C ALA A 35 -1.06 13.82 -0.77
N LEU A 36 -0.33 12.81 -0.29
CA LEU A 36 0.00 12.64 1.13
C LEU A 36 0.93 13.74 1.66
N HIS A 37 1.91 14.19 0.87
CA HIS A 37 2.74 15.34 1.22
C HIS A 37 1.91 16.63 1.42
N HIS A 38 0.88 16.85 0.62
CA HIS A 38 -0.04 17.96 0.83
C HIS A 38 -0.82 17.86 2.16
N LYS A 39 -0.99 16.65 2.68
CA LYS A 39 -1.52 16.37 4.02
C LYS A 39 -0.44 16.39 5.11
N ARG A 40 0.80 16.76 4.78
CA ARG A 40 1.97 16.76 5.69
C ARG A 40 2.35 15.36 6.19
N ILE A 41 2.02 14.33 5.42
CA ILE A 41 2.38 12.95 5.70
C ILE A 41 3.70 12.65 4.97
N THR A 42 4.72 12.24 5.72
CA THR A 42 6.01 11.84 5.16
C THR A 42 5.87 10.49 4.48
N THR A 43 6.40 10.35 3.25
CA THR A 43 6.37 9.10 2.50
C THR A 43 7.76 8.65 2.11
N ALA A 44 7.96 7.33 2.00
CA ALA A 44 9.10 6.72 1.37
C ALA A 44 8.64 5.77 0.26
N ARG A 45 9.41 5.64 -0.79
CA ARG A 45 9.17 4.71 -1.90
C ARG A 45 10.48 4.01 -2.23
N SER A 46 10.45 2.70 -2.36
CA SER A 46 11.62 1.88 -2.68
C SER A 46 11.44 1.09 -3.96
N ASP A 47 12.54 0.78 -4.61
CA ASP A 47 12.63 -0.27 -5.61
C ASP A 47 13.08 -1.56 -4.92
N PHE A 48 12.76 -2.70 -5.50
CA PHE A 48 13.33 -3.99 -5.10
C PHE A 48 14.63 -4.25 -5.87
N ARG A 49 15.69 -4.67 -5.17
CA ARG A 49 16.97 -5.03 -5.78
C ARG A 49 16.89 -6.27 -6.64
N HIS A 50 16.02 -7.20 -6.23
CA HIS A 50 15.77 -8.45 -6.94
C HIS A 50 14.34 -8.45 -7.49
N ALA A 51 14.20 -8.96 -8.69
CA ALA A 51 12.91 -9.09 -9.39
C ALA A 51 12.56 -10.58 -9.53
N SER A 52 12.62 -11.33 -8.40
CA SER A 52 12.34 -12.76 -8.41
C SER A 52 10.86 -13.07 -8.64
N GLY A 53 9.99 -12.16 -8.20
CA GLY A 53 8.54 -12.32 -8.24
C GLY A 53 8.02 -13.36 -7.24
N ASN A 54 8.85 -13.84 -6.31
CA ASN A 54 8.43 -14.80 -5.28
C ASN A 54 7.94 -14.14 -3.99
N THR A 55 7.99 -12.82 -3.93
CA THR A 55 7.64 -11.96 -2.78
C THR A 55 8.55 -12.08 -1.55
N ILE A 56 9.31 -13.16 -1.41
CA ILE A 56 10.18 -13.43 -0.26
C ILE A 56 11.49 -12.64 -0.39
N GLU A 57 12.09 -12.64 -1.57
CA GLU A 57 13.36 -11.95 -1.83
C GLU A 57 13.19 -10.42 -1.83
N GLU A 58 11.97 -9.93 -2.04
CA GLU A 58 11.64 -8.52 -2.02
C GLU A 58 11.36 -7.98 -0.61
N MET A 59 10.98 -8.85 0.34
CA MET A 59 10.68 -8.45 1.72
C MET A 59 11.82 -7.70 2.42
N PRO A 60 13.11 -8.12 2.35
CA PRO A 60 14.19 -7.41 3.03
C PRO A 60 14.32 -5.95 2.60
N ASP A 61 14.10 -5.63 1.33
CA ASP A 61 14.17 -4.25 0.82
C ASP A 61 13.03 -3.39 1.35
N ALA A 62 11.83 -3.94 1.37
CA ALA A 62 10.66 -3.27 1.94
C ALA A 62 10.81 -3.05 3.45
N ILE A 63 11.27 -4.05 4.19
CA ILE A 63 11.55 -3.95 5.64
C ILE A 63 12.61 -2.89 5.91
N ALA A 64 13.71 -2.89 5.16
CA ALA A 64 14.78 -1.90 5.34
C ALA A 64 14.27 -0.46 5.10
N CYS A 65 13.42 -0.27 4.10
CA CYS A 65 12.81 1.03 3.84
C CYS A 65 11.88 1.48 4.99
N CYS A 66 11.07 0.56 5.54
CA CYS A 66 10.22 0.84 6.70
C CYS A 66 11.06 1.21 7.93
N HIS A 67 12.09 0.42 8.24
CA HIS A 67 12.98 0.67 9.39
C HIS A 67 13.73 2.01 9.25
N GLU A 68 14.20 2.35 8.04
CA GLU A 68 14.85 3.64 7.81
C GLU A 68 13.90 4.81 8.05
N LEU A 69 12.64 4.67 7.62
CA LEU A 69 11.62 5.67 7.89
C LEU A 69 11.33 5.78 9.40
N GLN A 70 11.17 4.67 10.09
CA GLN A 70 10.95 4.64 11.54
C GLN A 70 12.16 5.20 12.31
N ARG A 71 13.38 4.90 11.88
CA ARG A 71 14.60 5.43 12.49
C ARG A 71 14.68 6.97 12.40
N ARG A 72 14.27 7.54 11.28
CA ARG A 72 14.27 9.01 11.08
C ARG A 72 13.18 9.70 11.89
N HIS A 73 12.19 8.97 12.23
CA HIS A 73 10.96 9.52 12.77
C HIS A 73 10.40 8.58 13.85
N CYS A 74 11.06 8.40 14.97
CA CYS A 74 10.59 7.57 16.09
C CYS A 74 9.19 8.02 16.56
N ASP A 75 8.40 7.09 17.05
CA ASP A 75 7.11 7.31 17.73
C ASP A 75 5.92 7.72 16.84
N LEU A 76 6.05 7.67 15.49
CA LEU A 76 4.91 7.93 14.64
C LEU A 76 4.31 6.65 14.06
N PRO A 77 2.97 6.59 13.87
CA PRO A 77 2.32 5.43 13.30
C PRO A 77 2.80 5.14 11.88
N LEU A 78 2.84 3.88 11.52
CA LEU A 78 3.28 3.39 10.23
C LEU A 78 2.08 2.82 9.46
N VAL A 79 1.82 3.35 8.26
CA VAL A 79 0.85 2.79 7.32
C VAL A 79 1.60 2.27 6.11
N ILE A 80 1.34 1.06 5.67
CA ILE A 80 1.96 0.49 4.47
C ILE A 80 0.96 0.53 3.31
N VAL A 81 1.45 0.93 2.14
CA VAL A 81 0.67 0.91 0.89
C VAL A 81 1.37 0.01 -0.12
N GLY A 82 0.67 -0.94 -0.69
CA GLY A 82 1.18 -1.79 -1.76
C GLY A 82 0.25 -1.80 -2.97
N TYR A 83 0.81 -1.78 -4.17
CA TYR A 83 0.08 -1.91 -5.42
C TYR A 83 0.43 -3.22 -6.12
N SER A 84 -0.60 -3.96 -6.54
CA SER A 84 -0.46 -5.24 -7.24
C SER A 84 0.46 -6.20 -6.47
N PHE A 85 1.53 -6.70 -7.07
CA PHE A 85 2.55 -7.53 -6.40
C PHE A 85 3.08 -6.91 -5.11
N GLY A 86 3.30 -5.59 -5.10
CA GLY A 86 3.76 -4.86 -3.92
C GLY A 86 2.77 -4.93 -2.75
N SER A 87 1.49 -5.17 -3.00
CA SER A 87 0.49 -5.37 -1.94
C SER A 87 0.70 -6.69 -1.21
N ILE A 88 1.13 -7.74 -1.91
CA ILE A 88 1.46 -9.04 -1.31
C ILE A 88 2.72 -8.92 -0.42
N VAL A 89 3.76 -8.23 -0.92
CA VAL A 89 4.96 -7.95 -0.10
C VAL A 89 4.58 -7.13 1.13
N ALA A 90 3.78 -6.08 0.94
CA ALA A 90 3.30 -5.22 2.03
C ALA A 90 2.53 -6.02 3.11
N ALA A 91 1.62 -6.90 2.70
CA ALA A 91 0.87 -7.76 3.61
C ALA A 91 1.77 -8.68 4.44
N ARG A 92 2.79 -9.28 3.80
CA ARG A 92 3.75 -10.19 4.47
C ARG A 92 4.63 -9.50 5.50
N ILE A 93 4.94 -8.22 5.32
CA ILE A 93 5.81 -7.48 6.24
C ILE A 93 5.06 -6.64 7.27
N ALA A 94 3.75 -6.41 7.10
CA ALA A 94 2.98 -5.47 7.90
C ALA A 94 3.15 -5.69 9.41
N SER A 95 2.98 -6.92 9.87
CA SER A 95 3.19 -7.27 11.29
C SER A 95 4.66 -7.21 11.71
N VAL A 96 5.57 -7.58 10.81
CA VAL A 96 7.02 -7.60 11.09
C VAL A 96 7.55 -6.21 11.42
N VAL A 97 7.07 -5.20 10.70
CA VAL A 97 7.48 -3.80 10.89
C VAL A 97 6.56 -3.01 11.83
N GLY A 98 5.58 -3.67 12.44
CA GLY A 98 4.63 -3.02 13.35
C GLY A 98 3.76 -1.97 12.65
N ALA A 99 3.31 -2.24 11.43
CA ALA A 99 2.41 -1.34 10.73
C ALA A 99 1.05 -1.25 11.45
N GLN A 100 0.53 -0.05 11.62
CA GLN A 100 -0.77 0.20 12.20
C GLN A 100 -1.91 -0.09 11.21
N HIS A 101 -1.64 0.13 9.93
CA HIS A 101 -2.62 -0.09 8.86
C HIS A 101 -1.94 -0.50 7.57
N LEU A 102 -2.63 -1.33 6.79
CA LEU A 102 -2.22 -1.83 5.49
C LEU A 102 -3.23 -1.38 4.43
N ILE A 103 -2.76 -0.79 3.34
CA ILE A 103 -3.58 -0.46 2.18
C ILE A 103 -3.10 -1.28 1.00
N MET A 104 -3.96 -2.13 0.47
CA MET A 104 -3.67 -2.98 -0.69
C MET A 104 -4.45 -2.46 -1.90
N ILE A 105 -3.74 -2.10 -2.95
CA ILE A 105 -4.31 -1.58 -4.19
C ILE A 105 -4.20 -2.65 -5.27
N ALA A 106 -5.31 -3.07 -5.84
CA ALA A 106 -5.42 -4.12 -6.86
C ALA A 106 -4.58 -5.38 -6.48
N PRO A 107 -4.76 -5.96 -5.28
CA PRO A 107 -4.00 -7.13 -4.86
C PRO A 107 -4.35 -8.36 -5.72
N PRO A 108 -3.37 -9.15 -6.22
CA PRO A 108 -3.63 -10.34 -7.03
C PRO A 108 -4.03 -11.55 -6.15
N LEU A 109 -5.11 -11.45 -5.39
CA LEU A 109 -5.55 -12.44 -4.41
C LEU A 109 -5.97 -13.77 -5.03
N SER A 110 -6.42 -13.79 -6.29
CA SER A 110 -6.70 -15.06 -6.97
C SER A 110 -5.46 -15.89 -7.30
N ALA A 111 -4.28 -15.25 -7.31
CA ALA A 111 -3.01 -15.90 -7.64
C ALA A 111 -2.19 -16.28 -6.40
N VAL A 112 -2.44 -15.68 -5.25
CA VAL A 112 -1.62 -15.84 -4.04
C VAL A 112 -2.53 -15.94 -2.83
N SER A 113 -2.43 -17.06 -2.11
CA SER A 113 -3.05 -17.16 -0.78
C SER A 113 -2.22 -16.38 0.24
N LEU A 114 -2.86 -15.57 1.04
CA LEU A 114 -2.27 -14.82 2.14
C LEU A 114 -2.96 -15.21 3.44
N ASP A 115 -2.17 -15.31 4.51
CA ASP A 115 -2.72 -15.31 5.85
C ASP A 115 -3.33 -13.93 6.14
N ILE A 116 -4.42 -13.91 6.90
CA ILE A 116 -5.07 -12.64 7.29
C ILE A 116 -4.05 -11.84 8.09
N PRO A 117 -3.65 -10.63 7.64
CA PRO A 117 -2.77 -9.80 8.43
C PRO A 117 -3.45 -9.43 9.74
N ALA A 118 -2.74 -9.53 10.86
CA ALA A 118 -3.20 -9.01 12.15
C ALA A 118 -3.38 -7.48 12.15
N THR A 119 -2.92 -6.85 11.08
CA THR A 119 -2.95 -5.40 10.86
C THR A 119 -4.28 -5.02 10.21
N SER A 120 -4.94 -3.98 10.72
CA SER A 120 -6.12 -3.37 10.08
C SER A 120 -5.85 -3.09 8.60
N THR A 121 -6.77 -3.46 7.71
CA THR A 121 -6.52 -3.48 6.27
C THR A 121 -7.62 -2.76 5.48
N SER A 122 -7.22 -2.01 4.47
CA SER A 122 -8.10 -1.46 3.43
C SER A 122 -7.73 -2.03 2.06
N LEU A 123 -8.74 -2.43 1.28
CA LEU A 123 -8.60 -2.92 -0.08
C LEU A 123 -9.16 -1.89 -1.06
N ILE A 124 -8.40 -1.55 -2.08
CA ILE A 124 -8.86 -0.78 -3.23
C ILE A 124 -8.81 -1.71 -4.44
N ILE A 125 -9.98 -2.12 -4.92
CA ILE A 125 -10.15 -3.18 -5.92
C ILE A 125 -10.69 -2.57 -7.22
N ALA A 126 -10.12 -2.95 -8.37
CA ALA A 126 -10.65 -2.57 -9.66
C ALA A 126 -11.89 -3.42 -10.01
N GLU A 127 -12.97 -2.79 -10.50
CA GLU A 127 -14.21 -3.49 -10.81
C GLU A 127 -14.01 -4.60 -11.86
N HIS A 128 -13.13 -4.37 -12.83
CA HIS A 128 -12.82 -5.30 -13.92
C HIS A 128 -11.40 -5.88 -13.80
N ASP A 129 -10.94 -6.11 -12.57
CA ASP A 129 -9.62 -6.69 -12.34
C ASP A 129 -9.56 -8.13 -12.87
N GLN A 130 -8.76 -8.34 -13.92
CA GLN A 130 -8.59 -9.64 -14.54
C GLN A 130 -7.75 -10.64 -13.74
N PHE A 131 -6.94 -10.15 -12.78
CA PHE A 131 -6.11 -10.98 -11.91
C PHE A 131 -6.79 -11.31 -10.59
N SER A 132 -7.77 -10.51 -10.19
CA SER A 132 -8.56 -10.72 -8.97
C SER A 132 -9.97 -10.15 -9.13
N PRO A 133 -10.78 -10.76 -10.01
CA PRO A 133 -12.15 -10.30 -10.19
C PRO A 133 -12.91 -10.26 -8.85
N PRO A 134 -13.60 -9.16 -8.51
CA PRO A 134 -14.28 -9.03 -7.22
C PRO A 134 -15.19 -10.22 -6.86
N ALA A 135 -15.87 -10.78 -7.86
CA ALA A 135 -16.74 -11.94 -7.66
C ALA A 135 -15.99 -13.23 -7.27
N THR A 136 -14.70 -13.37 -7.64
CA THR A 136 -13.89 -14.57 -7.32
C THR A 136 -13.18 -14.48 -5.98
N ILE A 137 -12.96 -13.27 -5.48
CA ILE A 137 -12.27 -13.02 -4.20
C ILE A 137 -13.24 -12.70 -3.05
N SER A 138 -14.55 -12.69 -3.29
CA SER A 138 -15.56 -12.34 -2.26
C SER A 138 -15.50 -13.23 -1.02
N ASP A 139 -15.05 -14.46 -1.17
CA ASP A 139 -14.91 -15.42 -0.07
C ASP A 139 -13.51 -15.43 0.57
N ASP A 140 -12.57 -14.69 0.04
CA ASP A 140 -11.23 -14.56 0.62
C ASP A 140 -11.32 -13.97 2.04
N PRO A 141 -10.67 -14.58 3.03
CA PRO A 141 -10.70 -14.08 4.41
C PRO A 141 -10.25 -12.64 4.56
N ILE A 142 -9.25 -12.20 3.80
CA ILE A 142 -8.77 -10.81 3.82
C ILE A 142 -9.87 -9.86 3.34
N VAL A 143 -10.60 -10.23 2.29
CA VAL A 143 -11.70 -9.43 1.74
C VAL A 143 -12.84 -9.29 2.73
N LYS A 144 -13.14 -10.34 3.51
CA LYS A 144 -14.20 -10.31 4.53
C LYS A 144 -13.86 -9.42 5.74
N GLU A 145 -12.58 -9.28 6.07
CA GLU A 145 -12.13 -8.53 7.25
C GLU A 145 -11.71 -7.08 6.93
N ALA A 146 -11.45 -6.77 5.66
CA ALA A 146 -10.96 -5.47 5.24
C ALA A 146 -12.08 -4.46 4.91
N GLY A 147 -11.76 -3.18 5.03
CA GLY A 147 -12.54 -2.12 4.40
C GLY A 147 -12.34 -2.10 2.90
N ILE A 148 -13.41 -2.24 2.11
CA ILE A 148 -13.32 -2.35 0.64
C ILE A 148 -13.78 -1.08 -0.05
N SER A 149 -12.99 -0.64 -1.04
CA SER A 149 -13.37 0.38 -2.03
C SER A 149 -13.23 -0.19 -3.44
N ILE A 150 -14.30 -0.15 -4.23
CA ILE A 150 -14.29 -0.61 -5.63
C ILE A 150 -14.14 0.61 -6.54
N VAL A 151 -13.20 0.54 -7.47
CA VAL A 151 -12.98 1.56 -8.50
C VAL A 151 -13.77 1.18 -9.75
N ALA A 152 -14.91 1.85 -9.96
CA ALA A 152 -15.80 1.57 -11.06
C ALA A 152 -15.11 1.78 -12.42
N GLY A 153 -15.33 0.86 -13.36
CA GLY A 153 -14.80 0.89 -14.72
C GLY A 153 -13.29 0.62 -14.83
N ALA A 154 -12.59 0.43 -13.72
CA ALA A 154 -11.13 0.21 -13.71
C ALA A 154 -10.78 -1.25 -13.99
N ASP A 155 -9.67 -1.47 -14.70
CA ASP A 155 -8.95 -2.74 -14.80
C ASP A 155 -7.81 -2.81 -13.77
N HIS A 156 -7.08 -3.92 -13.74
CA HIS A 156 -5.95 -4.12 -12.83
C HIS A 156 -4.88 -3.03 -12.91
N PHE A 157 -4.65 -2.47 -14.08
CA PHE A 157 -3.62 -1.46 -14.30
C PHE A 157 -4.04 -0.06 -13.89
N LEU A 158 -5.33 0.15 -13.56
CA LEU A 158 -5.89 1.41 -13.07
C LEU A 158 -5.66 2.60 -14.02
N ASN A 159 -5.49 2.33 -15.32
CA ASN A 159 -5.31 3.35 -16.34
C ASN A 159 -6.53 4.28 -16.39
N GLY A 160 -6.28 5.59 -16.35
CA GLY A 160 -7.36 6.60 -16.31
C GLY A 160 -7.98 6.80 -14.91
N HIS A 161 -7.63 5.98 -13.91
CA HIS A 161 -8.22 6.02 -12.55
C HIS A 161 -7.22 6.46 -11.46
N ILE A 162 -6.03 6.94 -11.84
CA ILE A 162 -4.97 7.33 -10.87
C ILE A 162 -5.50 8.33 -9.84
N SER A 163 -6.28 9.34 -10.25
CA SER A 163 -6.85 10.34 -9.33
C SER A 163 -7.77 9.70 -8.30
N THR A 164 -8.72 8.88 -8.74
CA THR A 164 -9.67 8.19 -7.87
C THR A 164 -8.96 7.29 -6.87
N VAL A 165 -8.00 6.48 -7.33
CA VAL A 165 -7.23 5.58 -6.46
C VAL A 165 -6.37 6.37 -5.47
N THR A 166 -5.78 7.49 -5.92
CA THR A 166 -5.04 8.40 -5.04
C THR A 166 -5.93 8.94 -3.92
N GLU A 167 -7.12 9.43 -4.25
CA GLU A 167 -8.08 9.96 -3.27
C GLU A 167 -8.50 8.88 -2.26
N LEU A 168 -8.87 7.69 -2.72
CA LEU A 168 -9.23 6.56 -1.86
C LEU A 168 -8.06 6.18 -0.93
N THR A 169 -6.85 6.15 -1.45
CA THR A 169 -5.65 5.83 -0.66
C THR A 169 -5.40 6.90 0.41
N VAL A 170 -5.54 8.16 0.06
CA VAL A 170 -5.39 9.28 1.02
C VAL A 170 -6.44 9.19 2.13
N VAL A 171 -7.70 8.95 1.77
CA VAL A 171 -8.78 8.78 2.75
C VAL A 171 -8.50 7.61 3.70
N ALA A 172 -8.15 6.44 3.16
CA ALA A 172 -7.82 5.28 3.98
C ALA A 172 -6.64 5.56 4.92
N ALA A 173 -5.59 6.22 4.41
CA ALA A 173 -4.41 6.56 5.19
C ALA A 173 -4.71 7.57 6.31
N THR A 174 -5.41 8.67 5.99
CA THR A 174 -5.74 9.71 6.99
C THR A 174 -6.70 9.16 8.05
N THR A 175 -7.69 8.36 7.67
CA THR A 175 -8.58 7.69 8.63
C THR A 175 -7.80 6.77 9.57
N ALA A 176 -6.87 5.97 9.05
CA ALA A 176 -6.03 5.08 9.86
C ALA A 176 -5.13 5.86 10.83
N LEU A 177 -4.77 7.07 10.49
CA LEU A 177 -3.91 7.96 11.30
C LEU A 177 -4.71 8.85 12.26
N GLY A 178 -6.04 8.80 12.20
CA GLY A 178 -6.94 9.56 13.09
C GLY A 178 -7.12 11.03 12.69
N GLU A 179 -7.01 11.33 11.38
CA GLU A 179 -7.23 12.66 10.80
C GLU A 179 -8.57 12.83 10.10
#